data_77323f22b40ebeff8815ba5a401b73b9
#
_entry.id   77323f22b40ebeff8815ba5a401b73b9
#
_cell.length_a   1.000
_cell.length_b   1.000
_cell.length_c   1.000
_cell.angle_alpha   90.00
_cell.angle_beta   90.00
_cell.angle_gamma   90.00
#
_symmetry.space_group_name_H-M   'P 1'
#
loop_
_entity.id
_entity.type
_entity.pdbx_description
1 polymer ?
#
loop_
_entity_poly.entity_id
_entity_poly.type
_entity_poly.pdbx_seq_one_letter_code
_entity_poly.pdbx_strand_id
1 'polypeptide(L)'
;MRIVSRGLFVAACGLAPGAAVAVTATAIEYYHSGYGHYFVTASPQEVAGLDTGKPAGWSRTGESFGVLELDTAGSANVCRFWSGQTFAPRSSHFYTPIAAECAKVKGNRDWAFEGEVFAMTLPEAAGTCANGTVPLYRMYNNGQSGAPNHRYTVRLTIRSEMVAQGWIPEGSGIGVIGCVPAQATAPVSIVAAGDIGQCYNAPAAASGAAKTAALVTPKDALVLTLGDHAYEDGTPAEFANCFHPTWGAFKDRIRPSPGNHDYYTLGAQGYFGYFGALAGPDRRGYYSFDVGGWHFIALNSLADLSTQSEQYLWLKTDLVNSGETLCTIAYWHYPAFNSGANYGSVMAMRPFFDALQAAGVEVVLSGHEHIYERFAPQKADGTTDLARGIRQFVVGTGGHELNPLGAAIPNSEFRQNTTWGVLRLTLGQGNYSWQFVPVGGGAPIDTGTATCHR
;
A
#
# COMPACT_ATOMS: atom_id res chain seq x y z
N MET A 1 14.83 -63.07 -27.31
CA MET A 1 13.71 -62.50 -26.59
C MET A 1 14.11 -61.10 -26.17
N ARG A 2 13.74 -60.07 -26.95
CA ARG A 2 14.10 -58.68 -26.69
C ARG A 2 12.89 -57.99 -26.01
N ILE A 3 13.09 -57.50 -24.79
CA ILE A 3 12.11 -56.71 -24.05
C ILE A 3 12.25 -55.24 -24.45
N VAL A 4 11.21 -54.67 -25.08
CA VAL A 4 11.12 -53.26 -25.41
C VAL A 4 10.44 -52.55 -24.27
N SER A 5 11.20 -51.72 -23.54
CA SER A 5 10.67 -50.82 -22.51
C SER A 5 10.08 -49.56 -23.19
N ARG A 6 8.77 -49.33 -23.00
CA ARG A 6 8.09 -48.10 -23.39
C ARG A 6 8.21 -47.08 -22.25
N GLY A 7 9.00 -46.06 -22.48
CA GLY A 7 9.03 -44.90 -21.60
C GLY A 7 7.76 -44.05 -21.75
N LEU A 8 7.10 -43.79 -20.64
CA LEU A 8 5.94 -42.90 -20.54
C LEU A 8 6.50 -41.47 -20.45
N PHE A 9 6.32 -40.68 -21.51
CA PHE A 9 6.55 -39.22 -21.44
C PHE A 9 5.36 -38.54 -20.77
N VAL A 10 5.51 -38.07 -19.53
CA VAL A 10 4.56 -37.14 -18.90
C VAL A 10 4.90 -35.72 -19.42
N ALA A 11 4.06 -35.22 -20.31
CA ALA A 11 4.12 -33.82 -20.71
C ALA A 11 3.70 -32.94 -19.53
N ALA A 12 4.64 -32.24 -18.92
CA ALA A 12 4.35 -31.18 -17.98
C ALA A 12 3.73 -30.01 -18.77
N CYS A 13 2.43 -29.76 -18.59
CA CYS A 13 1.75 -28.60 -19.10
C CYS A 13 2.20 -27.40 -18.26
N GLY A 14 3.24 -26.70 -18.69
CA GLY A 14 3.67 -25.44 -18.11
C GLY A 14 2.62 -24.38 -18.41
N LEU A 15 1.93 -23.91 -17.40
CA LEU A 15 1.13 -22.68 -17.46
C LEU A 15 2.09 -21.52 -17.76
N ALA A 16 2.02 -20.99 -18.98
CA ALA A 16 2.71 -19.75 -19.32
C ALA A 16 2.16 -18.62 -18.43
N PRO A 17 3.02 -17.77 -17.84
CA PRO A 17 2.53 -16.58 -17.12
C PRO A 17 1.72 -15.75 -18.12
N GLY A 18 0.48 -15.39 -17.74
CA GLY A 18 -0.39 -14.56 -18.56
C GLY A 18 0.35 -13.27 -18.94
N ALA A 19 0.42 -12.97 -20.22
CA ALA A 19 1.03 -11.75 -20.70
C ALA A 19 0.28 -10.57 -20.08
N ALA A 20 0.99 -9.63 -19.43
CA ALA A 20 0.43 -8.40 -18.93
C ALA A 20 -0.22 -7.64 -20.09
N VAL A 21 -1.44 -7.17 -19.92
CA VAL A 21 -2.12 -6.35 -20.91
C VAL A 21 -1.39 -5.02 -21.00
N ALA A 22 -0.88 -4.69 -22.18
CA ALA A 22 -0.06 -3.49 -22.38
C ALA A 22 -0.91 -2.22 -22.17
N VAL A 23 -0.48 -1.33 -21.28
CA VAL A 23 -1.01 0.04 -21.17
C VAL A 23 -0.61 0.81 -22.40
N THR A 24 -1.57 1.34 -23.14
CA THR A 24 -1.30 2.12 -24.35
C THR A 24 -1.41 3.64 -24.11
N ALA A 25 -2.21 4.07 -23.13
CA ALA A 25 -2.30 5.45 -22.68
C ALA A 25 -2.71 5.53 -21.20
N THR A 26 -2.54 6.71 -20.61
CA THR A 26 -2.98 6.99 -19.24
C THR A 26 -4.12 7.98 -19.26
N ALA A 27 -5.27 7.60 -18.72
CA ALA A 27 -6.38 8.50 -18.44
C ALA A 27 -6.13 9.23 -17.11
N ILE A 28 -6.26 10.56 -17.11
CA ILE A 28 -5.98 11.44 -15.97
C ILE A 28 -7.29 12.03 -15.47
N GLU A 29 -7.50 12.00 -14.15
CA GLU A 29 -8.67 12.61 -13.52
C GLU A 29 -8.40 14.08 -13.17
N TYR A 30 -9.37 14.93 -13.51
CA TYR A 30 -9.45 16.34 -13.15
C TYR A 30 -10.71 16.59 -12.32
N TYR A 31 -10.67 17.58 -11.45
CA TYR A 31 -11.78 18.04 -10.64
C TYR A 31 -11.97 19.55 -10.77
N HIS A 32 -13.23 19.98 -10.95
CA HIS A 32 -13.60 21.38 -10.99
C HIS A 32 -14.23 21.78 -9.65
N SER A 33 -13.52 22.51 -8.82
CA SER A 33 -13.95 22.86 -7.46
C SER A 33 -15.24 23.69 -7.41
N GLY A 34 -15.46 24.59 -8.39
CA GLY A 34 -16.66 25.40 -8.48
C GLY A 34 -17.92 24.64 -8.90
N TYR A 35 -17.78 23.53 -9.63
CA TYR A 35 -18.90 22.67 -10.03
C TYR A 35 -19.06 21.43 -9.16
N GLY A 36 -18.00 21.01 -8.48
CA GLY A 36 -17.95 19.74 -7.78
C GLY A 36 -17.92 18.51 -8.70
N HIS A 37 -17.42 18.65 -9.94
CA HIS A 37 -17.51 17.64 -10.98
C HIS A 37 -16.14 17.08 -11.36
N TYR A 38 -16.14 15.81 -11.78
CA TYR A 38 -14.98 15.07 -12.26
C TYR A 38 -14.98 14.96 -13.79
N PHE A 39 -13.78 14.96 -14.36
CA PHE A 39 -13.52 14.73 -15.78
C PHE A 39 -12.32 13.83 -15.95
N VAL A 40 -12.39 12.89 -16.88
CA VAL A 40 -11.31 11.94 -17.18
C VAL A 40 -10.94 12.06 -18.65
N THR A 41 -9.65 12.15 -18.95
CA THR A 41 -9.18 12.15 -20.34
C THR A 41 -7.83 11.45 -20.49
N ALA A 42 -7.66 10.72 -21.61
CA ALA A 42 -6.40 10.19 -22.11
C ALA A 42 -5.89 10.99 -23.32
N SER A 43 -6.59 12.04 -23.77
CA SER A 43 -6.17 12.89 -24.89
C SER A 43 -5.03 13.82 -24.49
N PRO A 44 -3.84 13.74 -25.12
CA PRO A 44 -2.72 14.64 -24.82
C PRO A 44 -3.07 16.12 -25.00
N GLN A 45 -3.94 16.45 -25.96
CA GLN A 45 -4.39 17.82 -26.24
C GLN A 45 -5.26 18.36 -25.11
N GLU A 46 -6.23 17.56 -24.61
CA GLU A 46 -7.08 17.94 -23.48
C GLU A 46 -6.25 18.06 -22.20
N VAL A 47 -5.33 17.13 -21.94
CA VAL A 47 -4.38 17.19 -20.81
C VAL A 47 -3.58 18.47 -20.86
N ALA A 48 -2.94 18.81 -21.98
CA ALA A 48 -2.15 20.01 -22.12
C ALA A 48 -2.99 21.30 -21.92
N GLY A 49 -4.23 21.31 -22.40
CA GLY A 49 -5.16 22.41 -22.18
C GLY A 49 -5.51 22.59 -20.70
N LEU A 50 -5.95 21.53 -20.04
CA LEU A 50 -6.34 21.54 -18.62
C LEU A 50 -5.18 21.89 -17.69
N ASP A 51 -3.98 21.37 -17.95
CA ASP A 51 -2.78 21.69 -17.17
C ASP A 51 -2.35 23.16 -17.29
N THR A 52 -2.69 23.80 -18.41
CA THR A 52 -2.47 25.25 -18.59
C THR A 52 -3.63 26.11 -18.12
N GLY A 53 -4.66 25.49 -17.49
CA GLY A 53 -5.85 26.16 -16.96
C GLY A 53 -6.87 26.55 -18.03
N LYS A 54 -6.97 25.82 -19.14
CA LYS A 54 -7.92 26.05 -20.23
C LYS A 54 -8.74 24.77 -20.50
N PRO A 55 -10.05 24.75 -20.16
CA PRO A 55 -10.81 25.82 -19.48
C PRO A 55 -10.42 25.97 -18.02
N ALA A 56 -10.68 27.17 -17.45
CA ALA A 56 -10.32 27.48 -16.07
C ALA A 56 -11.16 26.66 -15.07
N GLY A 57 -10.60 26.48 -13.86
CA GLY A 57 -11.29 25.85 -12.73
C GLY A 57 -11.03 24.34 -12.57
N TRP A 58 -10.37 23.71 -13.52
CA TRP A 58 -9.98 22.30 -13.44
C TRP A 58 -8.57 22.15 -12.86
N SER A 59 -8.40 21.19 -12.00
CA SER A 59 -7.10 20.78 -11.44
C SER A 59 -7.00 19.25 -11.40
N ARG A 60 -5.78 18.72 -11.57
CA ARG A 60 -5.55 17.28 -11.41
C ARG A 60 -5.87 16.86 -9.98
N THR A 61 -6.51 15.71 -9.81
CA THR A 61 -6.76 15.11 -8.50
C THR A 61 -5.57 14.30 -7.97
N GLY A 62 -4.65 13.93 -8.86
CA GLY A 62 -3.59 12.95 -8.61
C GLY A 62 -3.98 11.52 -9.04
N GLU A 63 -5.26 11.27 -9.31
CA GLU A 63 -5.74 9.97 -9.77
C GLU A 63 -5.54 9.80 -11.28
N SER A 64 -5.18 8.57 -11.67
CA SER A 64 -5.04 8.17 -13.06
C SER A 64 -5.14 6.65 -13.19
N PHE A 65 -5.43 6.17 -14.40
CA PHE A 65 -5.44 4.74 -14.69
C PHE A 65 -5.05 4.45 -16.14
N GLY A 66 -4.52 3.23 -16.40
CA GLY A 66 -4.18 2.76 -17.73
C GLY A 66 -5.42 2.57 -18.58
N VAL A 67 -5.32 2.79 -19.89
CA VAL A 67 -6.37 2.51 -20.85
C VAL A 67 -5.79 1.84 -22.10
N LEU A 68 -6.63 1.18 -22.88
CA LEU A 68 -6.28 0.57 -24.15
C LEU A 68 -6.58 1.53 -25.30
N GLU A 69 -5.91 1.34 -26.43
CA GLU A 69 -6.29 1.99 -27.69
C GLU A 69 -7.67 1.51 -28.16
N LEU A 70 -8.35 2.37 -28.90
CA LEU A 70 -9.59 2.00 -29.55
C LEU A 70 -9.41 0.75 -30.41
N ASP A 71 -10.44 -0.06 -30.48
CA ASP A 71 -10.50 -1.30 -31.30
C ASP A 71 -9.46 -2.36 -30.89
N THR A 72 -8.89 -2.28 -29.67
CA THR A 72 -8.05 -3.34 -29.14
C THR A 72 -8.83 -4.65 -29.05
N ALA A 73 -8.26 -5.73 -29.60
CA ALA A 73 -8.91 -7.04 -29.63
C ALA A 73 -9.30 -7.51 -28.22
N GLY A 74 -10.57 -7.92 -28.02
CA GLY A 74 -11.10 -8.37 -26.74
C GLY A 74 -11.48 -7.26 -25.76
N SER A 75 -11.40 -5.99 -26.20
CA SER A 75 -11.85 -4.84 -25.42
C SER A 75 -13.16 -4.24 -25.97
N ALA A 76 -13.72 -3.29 -25.22
CA ALA A 76 -14.85 -2.47 -25.61
C ALA A 76 -14.46 -0.99 -25.64
N ASN A 77 -14.80 -0.29 -26.70
CA ASN A 77 -14.61 1.15 -26.81
C ASN A 77 -15.51 1.89 -25.83
N VAL A 78 -15.00 2.94 -25.21
CA VAL A 78 -15.69 3.74 -24.22
C VAL A 78 -16.32 4.95 -24.87
N CYS A 79 -17.66 4.97 -24.92
CA CYS A 79 -18.44 6.13 -25.32
C CYS A 79 -18.32 7.22 -24.26
N ARG A 80 -17.97 8.46 -24.68
CA ARG A 80 -17.99 9.66 -23.85
C ARG A 80 -19.13 10.55 -24.24
N PHE A 81 -19.81 11.08 -23.23
CA PHE A 81 -20.94 12.00 -23.38
C PHE A 81 -20.76 13.21 -22.47
N TRP A 82 -21.23 14.36 -22.93
CA TRP A 82 -21.27 15.60 -22.18
C TRP A 82 -22.71 16.03 -21.94
N SER A 83 -23.07 16.38 -20.70
CA SER A 83 -24.43 16.79 -20.34
C SER A 83 -24.81 18.20 -20.86
N GLY A 84 -23.90 18.84 -21.53
CA GLY A 84 -24.13 20.04 -22.29
C GLY A 84 -24.73 21.19 -21.50
N GLN A 85 -25.68 21.89 -22.16
CA GLN A 85 -26.30 23.06 -21.58
C GLN A 85 -27.49 22.75 -20.66
N THR A 86 -28.01 21.53 -20.68
CA THR A 86 -29.16 21.12 -19.86
C THR A 86 -28.96 21.36 -18.38
N PHE A 87 -27.76 21.15 -17.90
CA PHE A 87 -27.40 21.33 -16.48
C PHE A 87 -26.42 22.48 -16.21
N ALA A 88 -26.27 23.39 -17.22
CA ALA A 88 -25.37 24.54 -17.11
C ALA A 88 -25.64 25.36 -15.82
N PRO A 89 -24.62 25.90 -15.17
CA PRO A 89 -23.17 25.81 -15.51
C PRO A 89 -22.49 24.51 -15.09
N ARG A 90 -23.18 23.59 -14.45
CA ARG A 90 -22.65 22.33 -13.87
C ARG A 90 -22.74 21.20 -14.89
N SER A 91 -22.03 21.27 -15.97
CA SER A 91 -21.94 20.18 -16.94
C SER A 91 -21.09 19.01 -16.40
N SER A 92 -21.47 17.79 -16.77
CA SER A 92 -20.81 16.55 -16.40
C SER A 92 -20.46 15.69 -17.61
N HIS A 93 -19.53 14.77 -17.45
CA HIS A 93 -19.23 13.75 -18.44
C HIS A 93 -19.66 12.37 -17.94
N PHE A 94 -20.13 11.56 -18.87
CA PHE A 94 -20.51 10.17 -18.65
C PHE A 94 -19.73 9.27 -19.60
N TYR A 95 -19.16 8.19 -19.07
CA TYR A 95 -18.37 7.22 -19.81
C TYR A 95 -18.94 5.83 -19.65
N THR A 96 -19.03 5.08 -20.74
CA THR A 96 -19.48 3.69 -20.70
C THR A 96 -18.82 2.84 -21.79
N PRO A 97 -18.28 1.66 -21.43
CA PRO A 97 -17.87 0.64 -22.38
C PRO A 97 -19.04 -0.28 -22.77
N ILE A 98 -20.22 -0.13 -22.13
CA ILE A 98 -21.37 -1.01 -22.32
C ILE A 98 -22.15 -0.53 -23.53
N ALA A 99 -22.15 -1.31 -24.61
CA ALA A 99 -22.77 -0.95 -25.90
C ALA A 99 -24.26 -0.58 -25.76
N ALA A 100 -25.02 -1.29 -24.93
CA ALA A 100 -26.44 -1.01 -24.69
C ALA A 100 -26.67 0.34 -23.98
N GLU A 101 -25.80 0.69 -22.99
CA GLU A 101 -25.84 2.03 -22.36
C GLU A 101 -25.45 3.12 -23.35
N CYS A 102 -24.37 2.91 -24.12
CA CYS A 102 -23.95 3.85 -25.16
C CYS A 102 -25.08 4.15 -26.14
N ALA A 103 -25.76 3.12 -26.66
CA ALA A 103 -26.90 3.28 -27.57
C ALA A 103 -28.07 4.04 -26.92
N LYS A 104 -28.38 3.74 -25.66
CA LYS A 104 -29.44 4.39 -24.88
C LYS A 104 -29.15 5.88 -24.67
N VAL A 105 -27.91 6.23 -24.25
CA VAL A 105 -27.54 7.62 -23.99
C VAL A 105 -27.43 8.45 -25.28
N LYS A 106 -27.00 7.86 -26.41
CA LYS A 106 -27.05 8.51 -27.72
C LYS A 106 -28.45 8.97 -28.10
N GLY A 107 -29.50 8.30 -27.62
CA GLY A 107 -30.92 8.69 -27.82
C GLY A 107 -31.43 9.74 -26.83
N ASN A 108 -30.68 10.11 -25.80
CA ASN A 108 -31.08 11.08 -24.79
C ASN A 108 -30.59 12.49 -25.17
N ARG A 109 -31.53 13.42 -25.31
CA ARG A 109 -31.26 14.80 -25.74
C ARG A 109 -30.49 15.65 -24.74
N ASP A 110 -30.42 15.19 -23.48
CA ASP A 110 -29.64 15.87 -22.39
C ASP A 110 -28.15 15.60 -22.49
N TRP A 111 -27.76 14.66 -23.35
CA TRP A 111 -26.37 14.23 -23.48
C TRP A 111 -25.88 14.33 -24.93
N ALA A 112 -24.83 15.10 -25.16
CA ALA A 112 -24.12 15.16 -26.44
C ALA A 112 -23.08 14.04 -26.50
N PHE A 113 -23.11 13.21 -27.53
CA PHE A 113 -22.09 12.21 -27.80
C PHE A 113 -20.81 12.89 -28.31
N GLU A 114 -19.70 12.73 -27.61
CA GLU A 114 -18.41 13.32 -27.94
C GLU A 114 -17.49 12.36 -28.71
N GLY A 115 -17.83 11.09 -28.79
CA GLY A 115 -17.05 10.06 -29.46
C GLY A 115 -16.70 8.89 -28.55
N GLU A 116 -15.94 7.97 -29.12
CA GLU A 116 -15.24 6.91 -28.39
C GLU A 116 -13.83 7.41 -28.10
N VAL A 117 -13.39 7.29 -26.83
CA VAL A 117 -12.19 8.03 -26.36
C VAL A 117 -11.00 7.15 -25.99
N PHE A 118 -11.24 5.91 -25.60
CA PHE A 118 -10.27 4.85 -25.33
C PHE A 118 -11.01 3.52 -25.19
N ALA A 119 -10.30 2.41 -24.92
CA ALA A 119 -10.93 1.12 -24.70
C ALA A 119 -10.54 0.50 -23.35
N MET A 120 -11.33 -0.46 -22.88
CA MET A 120 -11.11 -1.28 -21.71
C MET A 120 -11.76 -2.66 -21.86
N THR A 121 -11.35 -3.67 -21.10
CA THR A 121 -12.04 -4.96 -21.11
C THR A 121 -13.27 -4.90 -20.21
N LEU A 122 -14.28 -5.72 -20.48
CA LEU A 122 -15.47 -5.81 -19.63
C LEU A 122 -15.19 -6.78 -18.46
N PRO A 123 -15.76 -6.51 -17.26
CA PRO A 123 -15.67 -7.42 -16.14
C PRO A 123 -16.56 -8.66 -16.35
N GLU A 124 -16.28 -9.72 -15.61
CA GLU A 124 -17.23 -10.83 -15.46
C GLU A 124 -18.48 -10.37 -14.69
N ALA A 125 -19.53 -11.20 -14.67
CA ALA A 125 -20.80 -10.84 -14.04
C ALA A 125 -20.68 -10.45 -12.54
N ALA A 126 -19.72 -11.03 -11.82
CA ALA A 126 -19.42 -10.69 -10.42
C ALA A 126 -18.62 -9.40 -10.24
N GLY A 127 -18.14 -8.77 -11.32
CA GLY A 127 -17.28 -7.61 -11.27
C GLY A 127 -15.78 -7.94 -11.19
N THR A 128 -15.40 -9.21 -11.40
CA THR A 128 -14.00 -9.65 -11.41
C THR A 128 -13.31 -9.29 -12.72
N CYS A 129 -12.02 -9.02 -12.65
CA CYS A 129 -11.17 -8.67 -13.78
C CYS A 129 -10.13 -9.76 -14.07
N ALA A 130 -9.78 -9.95 -15.34
CA ALA A 130 -8.75 -10.88 -15.76
C ALA A 130 -7.35 -10.45 -15.26
N ASN A 131 -6.44 -11.40 -15.13
CA ASN A 131 -5.05 -11.16 -14.72
C ASN A 131 -4.40 -10.07 -15.59
N GLY A 132 -3.67 -9.16 -14.96
CA GLY A 132 -3.03 -8.01 -15.60
C GLY A 132 -3.95 -6.80 -15.79
N THR A 133 -5.20 -6.89 -15.34
CA THR A 133 -6.14 -5.76 -15.30
C THR A 133 -6.67 -5.53 -13.88
N VAL A 134 -7.15 -4.31 -13.61
CA VAL A 134 -7.74 -3.91 -12.33
C VAL A 134 -9.14 -3.34 -12.55
N PRO A 135 -10.06 -3.49 -11.57
CA PRO A 135 -11.40 -2.93 -11.65
C PRO A 135 -11.39 -1.40 -11.79
N LEU A 136 -12.20 -0.87 -12.71
CA LEU A 136 -12.56 0.54 -12.76
C LEU A 136 -13.97 0.70 -12.21
N TYR A 137 -14.08 1.38 -11.07
CA TYR A 137 -15.36 1.66 -10.41
C TYR A 137 -15.99 2.92 -10.99
N ARG A 138 -17.32 2.89 -11.17
CA ARG A 138 -18.12 4.08 -11.50
C ARG A 138 -19.07 4.38 -10.34
N MET A 139 -19.07 5.62 -9.88
CA MET A 139 -20.01 6.12 -8.87
C MET A 139 -20.82 7.29 -9.45
N TYR A 140 -22.11 7.29 -9.17
CA TYR A 140 -23.07 8.33 -9.52
C TYR A 140 -23.44 9.15 -8.28
N ASN A 141 -23.45 10.47 -8.40
CA ASN A 141 -23.74 11.37 -7.27
C ASN A 141 -25.23 11.38 -6.84
N ASN A 142 -26.06 10.48 -7.35
CA ASN A 142 -27.50 10.42 -7.07
C ASN A 142 -28.24 11.74 -7.31
N GLY A 143 -27.82 12.53 -8.30
CA GLY A 143 -28.41 13.84 -8.61
C GLY A 143 -28.17 14.93 -7.56
N GLN A 144 -27.30 14.70 -6.58
CA GLN A 144 -26.94 15.71 -5.59
C GLN A 144 -26.42 16.98 -6.28
N SER A 145 -26.74 18.13 -5.70
CA SER A 145 -26.39 19.44 -6.27
C SER A 145 -27.07 19.80 -7.60
N GLY A 146 -28.11 19.06 -8.01
CA GLY A 146 -28.98 19.41 -9.15
C GLY A 146 -28.40 19.12 -10.52
N ALA A 147 -27.29 18.39 -10.62
CA ALA A 147 -26.74 17.90 -11.89
C ALA A 147 -26.18 16.49 -11.72
N PRO A 148 -26.30 15.61 -12.75
CA PRO A 148 -25.67 14.30 -12.72
C PRO A 148 -24.14 14.48 -12.71
N ASN A 149 -23.45 13.67 -11.91
CA ASN A 149 -22.00 13.64 -11.87
C ASN A 149 -21.53 12.21 -11.64
N HIS A 150 -20.50 11.80 -12.38
CA HIS A 150 -19.90 10.48 -12.25
C HIS A 150 -18.43 10.60 -11.94
N ARG A 151 -17.94 9.73 -11.05
CA ARG A 151 -16.52 9.59 -10.79
C ARG A 151 -16.07 8.19 -11.17
N TYR A 152 -14.86 8.09 -11.71
CA TYR A 152 -14.22 6.85 -12.15
C TYR A 152 -12.89 6.70 -11.41
N THR A 153 -12.68 5.57 -10.76
CA THR A 153 -11.43 5.30 -10.04
C THR A 153 -11.10 3.81 -10.02
N VAL A 154 -9.84 3.49 -9.96
CA VAL A 154 -9.36 2.11 -9.71
C VAL A 154 -9.16 1.85 -8.21
N ARG A 155 -9.39 2.85 -7.35
CA ARG A 155 -9.15 2.76 -5.91
C ARG A 155 -10.43 2.47 -5.16
N LEU A 156 -10.48 1.29 -4.53
CA LEU A 156 -11.63 0.86 -3.74
C LEU A 156 -11.86 1.78 -2.52
N THR A 157 -10.80 2.34 -1.92
CA THR A 157 -10.90 3.33 -0.82
C THR A 157 -11.69 4.55 -1.24
N ILE A 158 -11.35 5.17 -2.39
CA ILE A 158 -12.11 6.31 -2.94
C ILE A 158 -13.56 5.93 -3.21
N ARG A 159 -13.78 4.76 -3.82
CA ARG A 159 -15.14 4.23 -4.06
C ARG A 159 -15.92 4.10 -2.75
N SER A 160 -15.32 3.54 -1.70
CA SER A 160 -15.96 3.33 -0.40
C SER A 160 -16.28 4.64 0.31
N GLU A 161 -15.37 5.62 0.29
CA GLU A 161 -15.60 6.97 0.80
C GLU A 161 -16.76 7.67 0.11
N MET A 162 -16.84 7.57 -1.22
CA MET A 162 -17.93 8.18 -1.99
C MET A 162 -19.28 7.52 -1.69
N VAL A 163 -19.33 6.20 -1.55
CA VAL A 163 -20.55 5.49 -1.14
C VAL A 163 -20.99 5.91 0.27
N ALA A 164 -20.06 6.09 1.20
CA ALA A 164 -20.36 6.62 2.53
C ALA A 164 -20.92 8.07 2.48
N GLN A 165 -20.58 8.84 1.45
CA GLN A 165 -21.13 10.17 1.16
C GLN A 165 -22.45 10.14 0.38
N GLY A 166 -23.04 8.97 0.14
CA GLY A 166 -24.33 8.81 -0.54
C GLY A 166 -24.26 8.67 -2.08
N TRP A 167 -23.08 8.45 -2.64
CA TRP A 167 -22.96 8.13 -4.06
C TRP A 167 -23.38 6.68 -4.33
N ILE A 168 -23.93 6.42 -5.50
CA ILE A 168 -24.42 5.10 -5.93
C ILE A 168 -23.38 4.43 -6.83
N PRO A 169 -22.87 3.24 -6.47
CA PRO A 169 -22.02 2.47 -7.37
C PRO A 169 -22.83 1.90 -8.54
N GLU A 170 -22.30 2.00 -9.75
CA GLU A 170 -22.95 1.55 -10.98
C GLU A 170 -22.06 0.59 -11.75
N GLY A 171 -22.56 -0.57 -12.12
CA GLY A 171 -21.84 -1.61 -12.86
C GLY A 171 -22.03 -3.00 -12.28
N SER A 172 -21.13 -3.92 -12.61
CA SER A 172 -21.13 -5.29 -12.11
C SER A 172 -20.63 -5.35 -10.65
N GLY A 173 -21.15 -6.29 -9.86
CA GLY A 173 -20.72 -6.50 -8.47
C GLY A 173 -20.82 -5.23 -7.63
N ILE A 174 -19.69 -4.75 -7.13
CA ILE A 174 -19.59 -3.55 -6.27
C ILE A 174 -19.50 -2.23 -7.06
N GLY A 175 -19.88 -2.22 -8.33
CA GLY A 175 -19.85 -1.00 -9.18
C GLY A 175 -18.70 -1.00 -10.18
N VAL A 176 -18.27 -2.14 -10.67
CA VAL A 176 -17.22 -2.27 -11.69
C VAL A 176 -17.81 -2.06 -13.06
N ILE A 177 -17.39 -0.98 -13.75
CA ILE A 177 -17.88 -0.66 -15.11
C ILE A 177 -16.99 -1.26 -16.20
N GLY A 178 -15.74 -1.54 -15.88
CA GLY A 178 -14.75 -2.11 -16.79
C GLY A 178 -13.50 -2.54 -16.07
N CYS A 179 -12.61 -3.22 -16.79
CA CYS A 179 -11.29 -3.62 -16.31
C CYS A 179 -10.25 -2.92 -17.17
N VAL A 180 -9.39 -2.17 -16.52
CA VAL A 180 -8.34 -1.38 -17.17
C VAL A 180 -6.97 -2.02 -16.94
N PRO A 181 -5.99 -1.85 -17.86
CA PRO A 181 -4.64 -2.37 -17.63
C PRO A 181 -4.10 -1.90 -16.29
N ALA A 182 -3.58 -2.84 -15.51
CA ALA A 182 -2.83 -2.49 -14.33
C ALA A 182 -1.64 -1.62 -14.76
N GLN A 183 -1.58 -0.38 -14.30
CA GLN A 183 -0.42 0.47 -14.61
C GLN A 183 0.81 -0.12 -13.95
N ALA A 184 1.85 -0.35 -14.71
CA ALA A 184 3.16 -0.67 -14.16
C ALA A 184 3.66 0.57 -13.40
N THR A 185 3.34 0.67 -12.13
CA THR A 185 3.99 1.66 -11.26
C THR A 185 5.46 1.29 -11.16
N ALA A 186 6.35 2.26 -11.29
CA ALA A 186 7.76 2.03 -11.01
C ALA A 186 7.89 1.43 -9.60
N PRO A 187 8.75 0.43 -9.40
CA PRO A 187 8.92 -0.16 -8.08
C PRO A 187 9.24 0.91 -7.04
N VAL A 188 8.59 0.84 -5.89
CA VAL A 188 8.77 1.78 -4.79
C VAL A 188 9.82 1.21 -3.82
N SER A 189 10.90 1.96 -3.58
CA SER A 189 11.87 1.62 -2.55
C SER A 189 11.42 2.19 -1.21
N ILE A 190 11.41 1.36 -0.17
CA ILE A 190 11.16 1.77 1.21
C ILE A 190 12.27 1.25 2.13
N VAL A 191 12.49 1.94 3.24
CA VAL A 191 13.43 1.54 4.30
C VAL A 191 12.67 1.36 5.60
N ALA A 192 13.01 0.33 6.37
CA ALA A 192 12.42 0.06 7.68
C ALA A 192 13.50 -0.24 8.72
N ALA A 193 13.36 0.33 9.93
CA ALA A 193 14.06 -0.04 11.14
C ALA A 193 13.33 0.51 12.37
N GLY A 194 13.50 -0.17 13.51
CA GLY A 194 13.12 0.30 14.85
C GLY A 194 14.33 0.43 15.74
N ASP A 195 14.11 0.83 17.00
CA ASP A 195 15.14 0.83 18.05
C ASP A 195 16.32 1.75 17.69
N ILE A 196 16.04 3.06 17.56
CA ILE A 196 16.85 3.97 16.77
C ILE A 196 17.73 4.90 17.63
N GLY A 197 17.13 5.84 18.31
CA GLY A 197 17.78 7.06 18.77
C GLY A 197 18.37 7.00 20.15
N GLN A 198 19.54 6.37 20.33
CA GLN A 198 20.33 6.42 21.56
C GLN A 198 21.51 7.37 21.40
N CYS A 199 21.64 8.39 22.28
CA CYS A 199 22.74 9.34 22.20
C CYS A 199 23.32 9.76 23.55
N TYR A 200 23.05 9.04 24.64
CA TYR A 200 23.61 9.36 25.96
C TYR A 200 25.08 8.88 26.13
N ASN A 201 25.51 7.88 25.37
CA ASN A 201 26.88 7.37 25.38
C ASN A 201 27.79 8.01 24.32
N ALA A 202 27.21 8.74 23.35
CA ALA A 202 27.93 9.40 22.27
C ALA A 202 27.11 10.56 21.70
N PRO A 203 27.74 11.58 21.13
CA PRO A 203 27.02 12.61 20.39
C PRO A 203 26.16 12.00 19.29
N ALA A 204 24.98 12.58 19.01
CA ALA A 204 24.06 12.06 17.98
C ALA A 204 24.76 11.74 16.65
N ALA A 205 25.68 12.59 16.19
CA ALA A 205 26.45 12.41 14.96
C ALA A 205 27.38 11.18 14.94
N ALA A 206 27.73 10.60 16.11
CA ALA A 206 28.57 9.42 16.23
C ALA A 206 27.77 8.16 16.64
N SER A 207 26.47 8.31 16.87
CA SER A 207 25.57 7.25 17.33
C SER A 207 25.32 6.15 16.28
N GLY A 208 24.75 5.04 16.73
CA GLY A 208 24.22 4.01 15.83
C GLY A 208 23.14 4.57 14.89
N ALA A 209 22.27 5.44 15.42
CA ALA A 209 21.23 6.12 14.64
C ALA A 209 21.80 6.95 13.48
N ALA A 210 22.91 7.68 13.68
CA ALA A 210 23.55 8.42 12.60
C ALA A 210 24.10 7.51 11.51
N LYS A 211 24.66 6.36 11.92
CA LYS A 211 25.23 5.37 10.99
C LYS A 211 24.12 4.70 10.15
N THR A 212 22.98 4.37 10.73
CA THR A 212 21.84 3.78 10.03
C THR A 212 21.10 4.82 9.19
N ALA A 213 20.98 6.07 9.64
CA ALA A 213 20.44 7.17 8.85
C ALA A 213 21.20 7.37 7.53
N ALA A 214 22.53 7.19 7.55
CA ALA A 214 23.36 7.28 6.34
C ALA A 214 23.06 6.21 5.27
N LEU A 215 22.32 5.16 5.63
CA LEU A 215 21.87 4.12 4.71
C LEU A 215 20.59 4.51 3.95
N VAL A 216 19.83 5.49 4.44
CA VAL A 216 18.62 6.00 3.78
C VAL A 216 19.02 6.91 2.63
N THR A 217 18.50 6.64 1.45
CA THR A 217 18.85 7.35 0.22
C THR A 217 17.70 8.21 -0.32
N PRO A 218 17.95 9.19 -1.21
CA PRO A 218 16.88 9.92 -1.89
C PRO A 218 15.94 9.05 -2.74
N LYS A 219 16.35 7.81 -3.08
CA LYS A 219 15.53 6.86 -3.85
C LYS A 219 14.48 6.17 -2.99
N ASP A 220 14.66 6.15 -1.68
CA ASP A 220 13.72 5.53 -0.75
C ASP A 220 12.52 6.46 -0.55
N ALA A 221 11.37 6.10 -1.12
CA ALA A 221 10.16 6.93 -1.11
C ALA A 221 9.51 7.03 0.27
N LEU A 222 9.65 5.97 1.09
CA LEU A 222 9.14 5.91 2.45
C LEU A 222 10.20 5.40 3.43
N VAL A 223 10.06 5.84 4.68
CA VAL A 223 10.84 5.39 5.82
C VAL A 223 9.86 4.93 6.90
N LEU A 224 9.77 3.62 7.12
CA LEU A 224 8.93 3.03 8.17
C LEU A 224 9.76 2.93 9.45
N THR A 225 9.33 3.61 10.50
CA THR A 225 9.99 3.49 11.81
C THR A 225 9.16 2.59 12.72
N LEU A 226 9.80 1.52 13.22
CA LEU A 226 9.15 0.39 13.86
C LEU A 226 9.15 0.51 15.40
N GLY A 227 9.00 1.73 15.92
CA GLY A 227 8.97 2.03 17.35
C GLY A 227 10.34 2.31 17.96
N ASP A 228 10.32 2.75 19.19
CA ASP A 228 11.47 3.13 20.00
C ASP A 228 12.40 4.13 19.29
N HIS A 229 11.83 5.30 19.06
CA HIS A 229 12.47 6.35 18.26
C HIS A 229 13.58 7.06 19.02
N ALA A 230 13.39 7.30 20.31
CA ALA A 230 14.31 8.08 21.13
C ALA A 230 14.42 7.48 22.54
N TYR A 231 15.61 7.12 22.95
CA TYR A 231 15.94 6.46 24.20
C TYR A 231 16.47 7.45 25.25
N GLU A 232 16.23 7.20 26.56
CA GLU A 232 15.58 5.97 27.11
C GLU A 232 14.06 6.10 27.26
N ASP A 233 13.52 7.32 27.42
CA ASP A 233 12.16 7.56 27.89
C ASP A 233 11.24 8.18 26.82
N GLY A 234 11.69 8.34 25.60
CA GLY A 234 10.91 8.94 24.51
C GLY A 234 10.50 10.40 24.82
N THR A 235 11.33 11.12 25.58
CA THR A 235 11.06 12.51 25.96
C THR A 235 11.16 13.45 24.76
N PRO A 236 10.48 14.63 24.76
CA PRO A 236 10.69 15.64 23.74
C PRO A 236 12.15 16.06 23.58
N ALA A 237 12.94 16.04 24.66
CA ALA A 237 14.37 16.37 24.63
C ALA A 237 15.18 15.29 23.90
N GLU A 238 14.90 14.01 24.11
CA GLU A 238 15.57 12.91 23.40
C GLU A 238 15.20 12.91 21.93
N PHE A 239 13.93 13.16 21.59
CA PHE A 239 13.54 13.38 20.18
C PHE A 239 14.31 14.52 19.54
N ALA A 240 14.45 15.67 20.22
CA ALA A 240 15.18 16.84 19.71
C ALA A 240 16.68 16.61 19.58
N ASN A 241 17.29 15.91 20.53
CA ASN A 241 18.75 15.79 20.65
C ASN A 241 19.34 14.51 20.04
N CYS A 242 18.55 13.41 19.95
CA CYS A 242 19.03 12.11 19.48
C CYS A 242 18.40 11.71 18.14
N PHE A 243 17.08 11.71 18.04
CA PHE A 243 16.37 11.29 16.82
C PHE A 243 16.42 12.36 15.72
N HIS A 244 16.07 13.61 16.04
CA HIS A 244 16.00 14.69 15.06
C HIS A 244 17.31 14.96 14.32
N PRO A 245 18.49 15.02 14.96
CA PRO A 245 19.76 15.24 14.27
C PRO A 245 20.19 14.09 13.34
N THR A 246 19.52 12.94 13.42
CA THR A 246 19.85 11.72 12.65
C THR A 246 18.71 11.39 11.67
N TRP A 247 17.71 10.64 12.10
CA TRP A 247 16.57 10.22 11.27
C TRP A 247 15.57 11.35 10.99
N GLY A 248 15.61 12.45 11.73
CA GLY A 248 14.75 13.62 11.48
C GLY A 248 14.93 14.27 10.11
N ALA A 249 16.06 14.03 9.44
CA ALA A 249 16.27 14.46 8.05
C ALA A 249 15.24 13.85 7.05
N PHE A 250 14.56 12.79 7.43
CA PHE A 250 13.59 12.07 6.59
C PHE A 250 12.15 12.26 7.06
N LYS A 251 11.88 13.16 7.99
CA LYS A 251 10.59 13.31 8.70
C LYS A 251 9.39 13.39 7.76
N ASP A 252 9.51 14.05 6.63
CA ASP A 252 8.47 14.15 5.60
C ASP A 252 8.08 12.81 4.98
N ARG A 253 9.04 11.88 4.91
CA ARG A 253 8.88 10.53 4.36
C ARG A 253 8.65 9.46 5.44
N ILE A 254 8.78 9.80 6.73
CA ILE A 254 8.55 8.87 7.83
C ILE A 254 7.06 8.57 7.98
N ARG A 255 6.78 7.28 8.20
CA ARG A 255 5.49 6.75 8.65
C ARG A 255 5.74 5.92 9.90
N PRO A 256 5.55 6.50 11.09
CA PRO A 256 5.98 5.89 12.34
C PRO A 256 4.94 4.95 12.95
N SER A 257 5.39 3.92 13.66
CA SER A 257 4.62 3.16 14.63
C SER A 257 5.27 3.33 16.01
N PRO A 258 4.54 3.51 17.12
CA PRO A 258 5.17 3.75 18.42
C PRO A 258 5.72 2.46 19.05
N GLY A 259 6.76 2.61 19.87
CA GLY A 259 7.34 1.57 20.71
C GLY A 259 7.16 1.84 22.22
N ASN A 260 7.63 0.92 23.07
CA ASN A 260 7.44 1.06 24.52
C ASN A 260 8.25 2.21 25.12
N HIS A 261 9.45 2.47 24.62
CA HIS A 261 10.26 3.61 25.07
C HIS A 261 9.60 4.94 24.70
N ASP A 262 8.88 5.03 23.60
CA ASP A 262 8.07 6.21 23.24
C ASP A 262 6.96 6.48 24.28
N TYR A 263 6.44 5.42 24.95
CA TYR A 263 5.40 5.49 25.98
C TYR A 263 5.90 5.61 27.42
N TYR A 264 7.21 5.52 27.69
CA TYR A 264 7.74 5.79 29.04
C TYR A 264 7.51 7.24 29.42
N THR A 265 7.53 8.17 28.47
CA THR A 265 6.95 9.50 28.68
C THR A 265 5.43 9.41 28.60
N LEU A 266 4.76 9.92 29.67
CA LEU A 266 3.31 9.83 29.84
C LEU A 266 2.54 10.26 28.56
N GLY A 267 1.69 9.36 28.05
CA GLY A 267 0.89 9.57 26.85
C GLY A 267 1.73 9.75 25.58
N ALA A 268 2.97 9.21 25.58
CA ALA A 268 3.91 9.28 24.47
C ALA A 268 4.05 10.72 23.93
N GLN A 269 4.22 11.70 24.83
CA GLN A 269 4.22 13.12 24.45
C GLN A 269 5.35 13.47 23.48
N GLY A 270 6.54 12.86 23.64
CA GLY A 270 7.65 13.08 22.71
C GLY A 270 7.29 12.59 21.31
N TYR A 271 6.81 11.37 21.20
CA TYR A 271 6.42 10.74 19.94
C TYR A 271 5.31 11.52 19.21
N PHE A 272 4.16 11.71 19.85
CA PHE A 272 3.04 12.43 19.22
C PHE A 272 3.32 13.93 19.02
N GLY A 273 4.11 14.53 19.91
CA GLY A 273 4.55 15.92 19.74
C GLY A 273 5.50 16.10 18.57
N TYR A 274 6.40 15.14 18.37
CA TYR A 274 7.36 15.17 17.27
C TYR A 274 6.70 14.87 15.93
N PHE A 275 5.95 13.77 15.80
CA PHE A 275 5.39 13.32 14.53
C PHE A 275 4.07 14.02 14.16
N GLY A 276 3.28 14.47 15.13
CA GLY A 276 2.00 15.12 14.87
C GLY A 276 1.06 14.24 14.04
N ALA A 277 0.55 14.77 12.94
CA ALA A 277 -0.37 14.05 12.04
C ALA A 277 0.26 12.81 11.36
N LEU A 278 1.58 12.71 11.27
CA LEU A 278 2.26 11.53 10.72
C LEU A 278 2.06 10.28 11.58
N ALA A 279 1.77 10.43 12.88
CA ALA A 279 1.49 9.35 13.81
C ALA A 279 0.02 8.87 13.78
N GLY A 280 -0.72 9.26 12.75
CA GLY A 280 -2.14 8.93 12.60
C GLY A 280 -3.09 9.91 13.30
N PRO A 281 -4.41 9.75 13.06
CA PRO A 281 -5.43 10.63 13.65
C PRO A 281 -5.56 10.42 15.17
N ASP A 282 -6.01 11.45 15.88
CA ASP A 282 -6.42 11.41 17.28
C ASP A 282 -5.40 10.85 18.27
N ARG A 283 -4.09 10.90 17.92
CA ARG A 283 -2.99 10.33 18.72
C ARG A 283 -3.18 8.84 19.03
N ARG A 284 -3.78 8.07 18.11
CA ARG A 284 -4.03 6.63 18.30
C ARG A 284 -2.76 5.80 18.02
N GLY A 285 -1.85 6.30 17.16
CA GLY A 285 -0.63 5.59 16.77
C GLY A 285 -0.90 4.40 15.83
N TYR A 286 -2.12 4.28 15.27
CA TYR A 286 -2.46 3.32 14.22
C TYR A 286 -3.23 4.00 13.09
N TYR A 287 -2.94 3.62 11.86
CA TYR A 287 -3.50 4.20 10.64
C TYR A 287 -3.10 3.36 9.42
N SER A 288 -3.70 3.64 8.27
CA SER A 288 -3.33 3.03 7.00
C SER A 288 -3.16 4.06 5.90
N PHE A 289 -2.46 3.69 4.84
CA PHE A 289 -2.24 4.53 3.66
C PHE A 289 -1.76 3.68 2.48
N ASP A 290 -1.91 4.22 1.25
CA ASP A 290 -1.51 3.52 0.02
C ASP A 290 -0.37 4.24 -0.67
N VAL A 291 0.64 3.49 -1.14
CA VAL A 291 1.74 3.98 -1.97
C VAL A 291 2.15 2.93 -3.00
N GLY A 292 2.25 3.33 -4.27
CA GLY A 292 2.78 2.48 -5.33
C GLY A 292 2.00 1.20 -5.61
N GLY A 293 0.70 1.18 -5.29
CA GLY A 293 -0.15 -0.01 -5.43
C GLY A 293 -0.03 -1.00 -4.26
N TRP A 294 0.61 -0.60 -3.18
CA TRP A 294 0.71 -1.32 -1.92
C TRP A 294 -0.11 -0.64 -0.83
N HIS A 295 -0.77 -1.43 -0.01
CA HIS A 295 -1.45 -0.97 1.20
C HIS A 295 -0.54 -1.12 2.41
N PHE A 296 -0.47 -0.09 3.26
CA PHE A 296 0.35 -0.05 4.45
C PHE A 296 -0.51 0.14 5.69
N ILE A 297 -0.30 -0.68 6.70
CA ILE A 297 -1.03 -0.64 7.98
C ILE A 297 -0.04 -0.47 9.12
N ALA A 298 -0.01 0.70 9.74
CA ALA A 298 0.67 0.94 11.00
C ALA A 298 -0.23 0.53 12.16
N LEU A 299 0.27 -0.28 13.10
CA LEU A 299 -0.44 -0.64 14.32
C LEU A 299 0.32 -0.15 15.55
N ASN A 300 -0.41 0.09 16.63
CA ASN A 300 0.14 0.44 17.93
C ASN A 300 0.11 -0.77 18.87
N SER A 301 1.24 -1.43 19.02
CA SER A 301 1.36 -2.63 19.88
C SER A 301 1.34 -2.31 21.39
N LEU A 302 1.26 -1.03 21.77
CA LEU A 302 1.14 -0.56 23.16
C LEU A 302 -0.31 -0.18 23.51
N ALA A 303 -1.23 -0.19 22.54
CA ALA A 303 -2.67 0.01 22.78
C ALA A 303 -3.33 -1.27 23.31
N ASP A 304 -4.64 -1.23 23.56
CA ASP A 304 -5.41 -2.44 23.89
C ASP A 304 -5.34 -3.44 22.73
N LEU A 305 -4.79 -4.63 23.00
CA LEU A 305 -4.59 -5.72 22.04
C LEU A 305 -5.70 -6.78 22.06
N SER A 306 -6.80 -6.52 22.79
CA SER A 306 -7.96 -7.42 22.77
C SER A 306 -8.65 -7.40 21.39
N THR A 307 -9.34 -8.47 21.05
CA THR A 307 -10.12 -8.57 19.79
C THR A 307 -11.40 -7.72 19.80
N GLN A 308 -11.73 -7.07 20.93
CA GLN A 308 -12.80 -6.10 21.08
C GLN A 308 -12.30 -4.66 21.10
N SER A 309 -10.98 -4.43 21.03
CA SER A 309 -10.39 -3.10 21.04
C SER A 309 -10.79 -2.27 19.82
N GLU A 310 -10.82 -0.96 19.98
CA GLU A 310 -11.06 -0.04 18.85
C GLU A 310 -10.08 -0.27 17.70
N GLN A 311 -8.80 -0.52 18.01
CA GLN A 311 -7.78 -0.79 17.01
C GLN A 311 -8.06 -2.09 16.23
N TYR A 312 -8.45 -3.17 16.91
CA TYR A 312 -8.73 -4.43 16.23
C TYR A 312 -9.98 -4.32 15.33
N LEU A 313 -11.03 -3.68 15.80
CA LEU A 313 -12.25 -3.45 15.02
C LEU A 313 -11.98 -2.53 13.82
N TRP A 314 -11.17 -1.47 14.02
CA TRP A 314 -10.69 -0.62 12.94
C TRP A 314 -9.89 -1.41 11.91
N LEU A 315 -8.93 -2.25 12.35
CA LEU A 315 -8.14 -3.10 11.46
C LEU A 315 -9.04 -4.00 10.60
N LYS A 316 -10.04 -4.65 11.20
CA LYS A 316 -10.99 -5.49 10.46
C LYS A 316 -11.74 -4.70 9.39
N THR A 317 -12.14 -3.47 9.71
CA THR A 317 -12.82 -2.57 8.78
C THR A 317 -11.89 -2.10 7.66
N ASP A 318 -10.66 -1.73 8.01
CA ASP A 318 -9.62 -1.30 7.07
C ASP A 318 -9.29 -2.39 6.05
N LEU A 319 -9.07 -3.63 6.52
CA LEU A 319 -8.81 -4.79 5.66
C LEU A 319 -9.96 -5.13 4.70
N VAL A 320 -11.21 -4.86 5.09
CA VAL A 320 -12.36 -4.99 4.18
C VAL A 320 -12.40 -3.85 3.17
N ASN A 321 -12.09 -2.62 3.60
CA ASN A 321 -12.18 -1.42 2.78
C ASN A 321 -10.99 -1.25 1.83
N SER A 322 -9.80 -1.72 2.20
CA SER A 322 -8.61 -1.68 1.33
C SER A 322 -8.79 -2.56 0.08
N GLY A 323 -9.72 -3.50 0.14
CA GLY A 323 -10.13 -4.32 -0.99
C GLY A 323 -8.97 -5.12 -1.58
N GLU A 324 -9.07 -5.39 -2.86
CA GLU A 324 -8.04 -6.12 -3.60
C GLU A 324 -6.84 -5.22 -3.99
N THR A 325 -6.26 -4.48 -3.05
CA THR A 325 -4.89 -4.00 -3.23
C THR A 325 -3.99 -5.20 -3.42
N LEU A 326 -3.09 -5.10 -4.40
CA LEU A 326 -2.32 -6.25 -4.86
C LEU A 326 -1.46 -6.85 -3.75
N CYS A 327 -0.97 -6.04 -2.81
CA CYS A 327 -0.07 -6.44 -1.74
C CYS A 327 -0.21 -5.52 -0.52
N THR A 328 -0.01 -6.09 0.67
CA THR A 328 -0.15 -5.34 1.93
C THR A 328 1.05 -5.57 2.85
N ILE A 329 1.54 -4.50 3.46
CA ILE A 329 2.53 -4.51 4.55
C ILE A 329 1.86 -3.99 5.81
N ALA A 330 1.90 -4.78 6.91
CA ALA A 330 1.57 -4.28 8.23
C ALA A 330 2.85 -4.13 9.07
N TYR A 331 2.89 -3.14 9.99
CA TYR A 331 4.06 -2.94 10.84
C TYR A 331 3.68 -2.37 12.21
N TRP A 332 4.43 -2.80 13.22
CA TRP A 332 4.30 -2.40 14.60
C TRP A 332 5.55 -2.76 15.39
N HIS A 333 5.65 -2.39 16.67
CA HIS A 333 6.87 -2.57 17.45
C HIS A 333 7.05 -3.99 18.00
N TYR A 334 6.10 -4.56 18.75
CA TYR A 334 6.24 -5.84 19.43
C TYR A 334 6.11 -7.05 18.49
N PRO A 335 7.16 -7.86 18.23
CA PRO A 335 7.10 -8.94 17.25
C PRO A 335 6.19 -10.08 17.70
N ALA A 336 5.33 -10.58 16.78
CA ALA A 336 4.52 -11.77 17.04
C ALA A 336 5.37 -13.04 17.13
N PHE A 337 6.49 -13.07 16.40
CA PHE A 337 7.50 -14.13 16.43
C PHE A 337 8.89 -13.52 16.54
N ASN A 338 9.73 -14.09 17.44
CA ASN A 338 11.07 -13.59 17.72
C ASN A 338 11.92 -14.65 18.40
N SER A 339 13.18 -14.79 17.99
CA SER A 339 14.17 -15.69 18.56
C SER A 339 15.28 -14.96 19.32
N GLY A 340 15.11 -13.68 19.66
CA GLY A 340 16.04 -12.95 20.51
C GLY A 340 16.04 -13.47 21.94
N ALA A 341 17.11 -13.20 22.69
CA ALA A 341 17.27 -13.72 24.04
C ALA A 341 16.55 -12.88 25.10
N ASN A 342 16.24 -11.59 24.81
CA ASN A 342 15.79 -10.66 25.85
C ASN A 342 14.27 -10.65 26.04
N TYR A 343 13.49 -10.60 24.93
CA TYR A 343 12.05 -10.34 25.02
C TYR A 343 11.19 -11.49 24.47
N GLY A 344 11.65 -12.21 23.44
CA GLY A 344 10.90 -13.29 22.83
C GLY A 344 9.66 -12.83 22.05
N SER A 345 8.82 -13.79 21.66
CA SER A 345 7.59 -13.56 20.90
C SER A 345 6.47 -12.97 21.76
N VAL A 346 5.77 -11.94 21.26
CA VAL A 346 4.64 -11.29 21.95
C VAL A 346 3.34 -11.91 21.48
N MET A 347 2.82 -12.88 22.25
CA MET A 347 1.62 -13.66 21.92
C MET A 347 0.37 -12.81 21.74
N ALA A 348 0.28 -11.66 22.43
CA ALA A 348 -0.85 -10.74 22.32
C ALA A 348 -1.02 -10.14 20.91
N MET A 349 0.03 -10.15 20.08
CA MET A 349 -0.06 -9.71 18.67
C MET A 349 -0.60 -10.78 17.71
N ARG A 350 -0.70 -12.03 18.14
CA ARG A 350 -1.16 -13.12 17.25
C ARG A 350 -2.59 -12.99 16.73
N PRO A 351 -3.58 -12.47 17.49
CA PRO A 351 -4.90 -12.22 16.92
C PRO A 351 -4.89 -11.20 15.76
N PHE A 352 -4.03 -10.16 15.86
CA PHE A 352 -3.83 -9.21 14.77
C PHE A 352 -3.16 -9.88 13.58
N PHE A 353 -2.13 -10.69 13.82
CA PHE A 353 -1.46 -11.47 12.79
C PHE A 353 -2.41 -12.43 12.06
N ASP A 354 -3.32 -13.08 12.80
CA ASP A 354 -4.35 -13.97 12.24
C ASP A 354 -5.36 -13.21 11.36
N ALA A 355 -5.81 -12.03 11.80
CA ALA A 355 -6.69 -11.17 11.02
C ALA A 355 -6.02 -10.69 9.70
N LEU A 356 -4.75 -10.33 9.76
CA LEU A 356 -3.95 -9.94 8.61
C LEU A 356 -3.75 -11.12 7.64
N GLN A 357 -3.44 -12.31 8.16
CA GLN A 357 -3.27 -13.52 7.34
C GLN A 357 -4.57 -13.91 6.63
N ALA A 358 -5.70 -13.85 7.34
CA ALA A 358 -7.00 -14.13 6.75
C ALA A 358 -7.36 -13.18 5.59
N ALA A 359 -6.83 -11.96 5.62
CA ALA A 359 -6.99 -10.96 4.56
C ALA A 359 -5.93 -11.06 3.44
N GLY A 360 -4.96 -11.98 3.56
CA GLY A 360 -3.92 -12.18 2.54
C GLY A 360 -2.76 -11.19 2.60
N VAL A 361 -2.46 -10.65 3.77
CA VAL A 361 -1.30 -9.75 3.98
C VAL A 361 0.02 -10.51 3.78
N GLU A 362 0.98 -9.91 3.08
CA GLU A 362 2.22 -10.54 2.66
C GLU A 362 3.35 -10.41 3.68
N VAL A 363 3.47 -9.21 4.27
CA VAL A 363 4.64 -8.83 5.08
C VAL A 363 4.21 -8.21 6.39
N VAL A 364 4.91 -8.60 7.46
CA VAL A 364 4.86 -7.93 8.76
C VAL A 364 6.27 -7.49 9.15
N LEU A 365 6.39 -6.23 9.62
CA LEU A 365 7.65 -5.66 10.11
C LEU A 365 7.51 -5.31 11.58
N SER A 366 8.54 -5.61 12.39
CA SER A 366 8.56 -5.30 13.82
C SER A 366 9.96 -4.89 14.28
N GLY A 367 10.05 -4.19 15.42
CA GLY A 367 11.27 -3.85 16.14
C GLY A 367 11.38 -4.61 17.47
N HIS A 368 11.69 -3.88 18.57
CA HIS A 368 11.72 -4.29 19.96
C HIS A 368 12.86 -5.19 20.37
N GLU A 369 13.07 -6.29 19.69
CA GLU A 369 14.27 -7.09 19.87
C GLU A 369 15.37 -6.51 19.00
N HIS A 370 16.49 -6.12 19.61
CA HIS A 370 17.57 -5.41 18.90
C HIS A 370 18.43 -6.37 18.06
N ILE A 371 17.77 -7.09 17.17
CA ILE A 371 18.37 -8.02 16.21
C ILE A 371 17.76 -7.79 14.82
N TYR A 372 18.34 -8.42 13.81
CA TYR A 372 17.63 -8.67 12.56
C TYR A 372 17.26 -10.14 12.48
N GLU A 373 15.99 -10.43 12.20
CA GLU A 373 15.50 -11.79 11.99
C GLU A 373 14.45 -11.82 10.88
N ARG A 374 14.52 -12.84 10.01
CA ARG A 374 13.53 -13.08 8.97
C ARG A 374 12.95 -14.48 9.08
N PHE A 375 11.64 -14.56 9.00
CA PHE A 375 10.89 -15.82 9.06
C PHE A 375 10.42 -16.26 7.67
N ALA A 376 10.27 -17.57 7.47
CA ALA A 376 9.48 -18.13 6.37
C ALA A 376 8.02 -17.69 6.49
N PRO A 377 7.26 -17.64 5.39
CA PRO A 377 5.82 -17.39 5.45
C PRO A 377 5.11 -18.39 6.37
N GLN A 378 4.35 -17.86 7.33
CA GLN A 378 3.75 -18.66 8.41
C GLN A 378 2.39 -18.11 8.84
N LYS A 379 1.63 -18.96 9.53
CA LYS A 379 0.36 -18.64 10.17
C LYS A 379 0.57 -18.05 11.56
N ALA A 380 -0.51 -17.50 12.15
CA ALA A 380 -0.51 -16.95 13.50
C ALA A 380 -0.15 -17.99 14.58
N ASP A 381 -0.38 -19.27 14.35
CA ASP A 381 -0.01 -20.37 15.23
C ASP A 381 1.45 -20.80 15.11
N GLY A 382 2.21 -20.24 14.14
CA GLY A 382 3.59 -20.61 13.83
C GLY A 382 3.72 -21.78 12.84
N THR A 383 2.62 -22.28 12.28
CA THR A 383 2.68 -23.28 11.22
C THR A 383 3.16 -22.65 9.92
N THR A 384 4.13 -23.30 9.24
CA THR A 384 4.61 -22.85 7.93
C THR A 384 3.49 -22.86 6.89
N ASP A 385 3.36 -21.79 6.13
CA ASP A 385 2.42 -21.69 5.00
C ASP A 385 3.08 -20.88 3.88
N LEU A 386 3.81 -21.56 3.01
CA LEU A 386 4.57 -20.91 1.92
C LEU A 386 3.66 -20.26 0.86
N ALA A 387 2.40 -20.67 0.80
CA ALA A 387 1.46 -20.20 -0.22
C ALA A 387 0.68 -18.96 0.21
N ARG A 388 0.30 -18.86 1.51
CA ARG A 388 -0.58 -17.80 2.02
C ARG A 388 -0.17 -17.28 3.40
N GLY A 389 0.96 -17.74 3.94
CA GLY A 389 1.48 -17.27 5.21
C GLY A 389 2.13 -15.88 5.10
N ILE A 390 2.22 -15.18 6.21
CA ILE A 390 2.87 -13.88 6.29
C ILE A 390 4.37 -14.06 6.54
N ARG A 391 5.20 -13.36 5.76
CA ARG A 391 6.64 -13.23 6.04
C ARG A 391 6.86 -12.13 7.07
N GLN A 392 7.36 -12.48 8.25
CA GLN A 392 7.71 -11.49 9.27
C GLN A 392 9.20 -11.17 9.24
N PHE A 393 9.53 -9.89 9.46
CA PHE A 393 10.88 -9.40 9.72
C PHE A 393 10.90 -8.68 11.07
N VAL A 394 11.91 -8.99 11.89
CA VAL A 394 12.29 -8.20 13.06
C VAL A 394 13.48 -7.34 12.64
N VAL A 395 13.40 -6.04 12.80
CA VAL A 395 14.40 -5.08 12.35
C VAL A 395 14.68 -4.06 13.46
N GLY A 396 15.06 -4.56 14.64
CA GLY A 396 15.43 -3.74 15.79
C GLY A 396 16.89 -3.27 15.75
N THR A 397 17.40 -3.02 14.57
CA THR A 397 18.82 -2.71 14.32
C THR A 397 19.05 -1.24 13.94
N GLY A 398 18.11 -0.36 14.30
CA GLY A 398 18.11 1.06 13.88
C GLY A 398 19.17 1.93 14.54
N GLY A 399 19.84 1.47 15.60
CA GLY A 399 20.92 2.26 16.19
C GLY A 399 21.16 2.09 17.68
N HIS A 400 20.21 1.47 18.40
CA HIS A 400 20.38 1.10 19.79
C HIS A 400 21.31 -0.13 19.93
N GLU A 401 21.78 -0.41 21.14
CA GLU A 401 22.63 -1.56 21.48
C GLU A 401 21.99 -2.88 21.02
N LEU A 402 22.80 -3.76 20.39
CA LEU A 402 22.30 -5.02 19.85
C LEU A 402 22.17 -6.10 20.96
N ASN A 403 21.08 -6.87 20.88
CA ASN A 403 20.79 -7.94 21.83
C ASN A 403 21.38 -9.29 21.42
N PRO A 404 21.65 -10.20 22.37
CA PRO A 404 22.09 -11.56 22.06
C PRO A 404 20.99 -12.37 21.38
N LEU A 405 21.38 -13.29 20.50
CA LEU A 405 20.48 -14.27 19.91
C LEU A 405 20.10 -15.36 20.90
N GLY A 406 18.83 -15.69 21.00
CA GLY A 406 18.32 -16.87 21.68
C GLY A 406 18.37 -18.12 20.78
N ALA A 407 17.73 -19.20 21.22
CA ALA A 407 17.53 -20.37 20.36
C ALA A 407 16.58 -20.04 19.22
N ALA A 408 16.90 -20.49 17.99
CA ALA A 408 15.99 -20.29 16.85
C ALA A 408 14.65 -20.98 17.10
N ILE A 409 13.58 -20.24 16.92
CA ILE A 409 12.22 -20.82 16.88
C ILE A 409 11.90 -21.33 15.46
N PRO A 410 10.86 -22.18 15.29
CA PRO A 410 10.44 -22.64 13.96
C PRO A 410 10.24 -21.49 12.97
N ASN A 411 10.54 -21.74 11.71
CA ASN A 411 10.45 -20.82 10.59
C ASN A 411 11.46 -19.64 10.57
N SER A 412 12.34 -19.53 11.56
CA SER A 412 13.45 -18.56 11.49
C SER A 412 14.43 -18.97 10.40
N GLU A 413 14.53 -18.18 9.31
CA GLU A 413 15.38 -18.47 8.15
C GLU A 413 16.71 -17.75 8.18
N PHE A 414 16.76 -16.56 8.75
CA PHE A 414 17.99 -15.77 8.86
C PHE A 414 17.98 -14.91 10.14
N ARG A 415 19.12 -14.82 10.83
CA ARG A 415 19.28 -13.99 12.03
C ARG A 415 20.68 -13.42 12.11
N GLN A 416 20.79 -12.20 12.63
CA GLN A 416 22.08 -11.59 12.98
C GLN A 416 21.90 -10.52 14.08
N ASN A 417 22.96 -10.34 14.89
CA ASN A 417 23.09 -9.31 15.91
C ASN A 417 24.52 -8.74 15.96
N THR A 418 25.21 -8.76 14.84
CA THR A 418 26.63 -8.36 14.76
C THR A 418 26.82 -6.95 14.20
N THR A 419 25.79 -6.40 13.56
CA THR A 419 25.84 -5.06 12.98
C THR A 419 24.47 -4.39 12.98
N TRP A 420 24.46 -3.09 13.17
CA TRP A 420 23.31 -2.26 12.85
C TRP A 420 23.05 -2.27 11.35
N GLY A 421 21.84 -1.94 10.98
CA GLY A 421 21.44 -1.85 9.57
C GLY A 421 19.97 -1.54 9.42
N VAL A 422 19.53 -1.49 8.17
CA VAL A 422 18.14 -1.24 7.79
C VAL A 422 17.66 -2.31 6.84
N LEU A 423 16.39 -2.64 6.90
CA LEU A 423 15.73 -3.44 5.88
C LEU A 423 15.28 -2.50 4.74
N ARG A 424 15.74 -2.77 3.53
CA ARG A 424 15.22 -2.12 2.31
C ARG A 424 14.32 -3.08 1.58
N LEU A 425 13.11 -2.63 1.25
CA LEU A 425 12.17 -3.35 0.39
C LEU A 425 12.01 -2.59 -0.92
N THR A 426 12.01 -3.33 -2.03
CA THR A 426 11.61 -2.81 -3.33
C THR A 426 10.29 -3.46 -3.70
N LEU A 427 9.24 -2.65 -3.80
CA LEU A 427 7.86 -3.05 -3.96
C LEU A 427 7.44 -2.88 -5.41
N GLY A 428 7.24 -3.98 -6.10
CA GLY A 428 6.73 -4.02 -7.47
C GLY A 428 5.24 -4.34 -7.49
N GLN A 429 4.68 -4.41 -8.68
CA GLN A 429 3.29 -4.79 -8.88
C GLN A 429 3.14 -6.31 -8.71
N GLY A 430 2.59 -6.75 -7.56
CA GLY A 430 2.38 -8.16 -7.24
C GLY A 430 3.65 -8.92 -6.82
N ASN A 431 4.74 -8.23 -6.50
CA ASN A 431 5.98 -8.83 -6.00
C ASN A 431 6.78 -7.85 -5.16
N TYR A 432 7.69 -8.37 -4.35
CA TYR A 432 8.62 -7.57 -3.58
C TYR A 432 9.98 -8.25 -3.47
N SER A 433 11.02 -7.44 -3.24
CA SER A 433 12.34 -7.92 -2.86
C SER A 433 12.80 -7.26 -1.59
N TRP A 434 13.67 -7.94 -0.83
CA TRP A 434 14.26 -7.41 0.39
C TRP A 434 15.77 -7.47 0.37
N GLN A 435 16.38 -6.56 1.11
CA GLN A 435 17.80 -6.48 1.37
C GLN A 435 18.02 -5.96 2.80
N PHE A 436 18.71 -6.69 3.65
CA PHE A 436 19.25 -6.12 4.87
C PHE A 436 20.57 -5.43 4.55
N VAL A 437 20.63 -4.13 4.71
CA VAL A 437 21.77 -3.27 4.40
C VAL A 437 22.52 -2.96 5.69
N PRO A 438 23.72 -3.53 5.91
CA PRO A 438 24.49 -3.32 7.15
C PRO A 438 25.20 -1.97 7.15
N VAL A 439 25.44 -1.43 8.35
CA VAL A 439 26.32 -0.27 8.55
C VAL A 439 27.76 -0.63 8.16
N GLY A 440 28.49 0.34 7.64
CA GLY A 440 29.90 0.17 7.23
C GLY A 440 30.08 -0.13 5.75
N GLY A 441 29.02 -0.29 5.00
CA GLY A 441 29.05 -0.59 3.56
C GLY A 441 29.30 -2.06 3.28
N GLY A 442 29.23 -2.44 2.03
CA GLY A 442 29.36 -3.83 1.59
C GLY A 442 28.05 -4.35 0.96
N ALA A 443 28.08 -5.63 0.56
CA ALA A 443 26.91 -6.30 0.02
C ALA A 443 25.85 -6.49 1.13
N PRO A 444 24.56 -6.43 0.80
CA PRO A 444 23.50 -6.86 1.70
C PRO A 444 23.73 -8.30 2.19
N ILE A 445 23.50 -8.55 3.48
CA ILE A 445 23.81 -9.85 4.09
C ILE A 445 22.62 -10.81 4.14
N ASP A 446 21.41 -10.31 3.87
CA ASP A 446 20.20 -11.11 3.63
C ASP A 446 19.42 -10.50 2.49
N THR A 447 19.09 -11.29 1.47
CA THR A 447 18.37 -10.83 0.29
C THR A 447 17.40 -11.88 -0.21
N GLY A 448 16.35 -11.45 -0.87
CA GLY A 448 15.43 -12.36 -1.54
C GLY A 448 14.29 -11.64 -2.27
N THR A 449 13.43 -12.45 -2.86
CA THR A 449 12.25 -11.99 -3.60
C THR A 449 11.05 -12.87 -3.28
N ALA A 450 9.85 -12.31 -3.36
CA ALA A 450 8.61 -13.06 -3.26
C ALA A 450 7.51 -12.41 -4.10
N THR A 451 6.48 -13.19 -4.42
CA THR A 451 5.24 -12.72 -5.02
C THR A 451 4.19 -12.51 -3.96
N CYS A 452 3.25 -11.60 -4.23
CA CYS A 452 2.10 -11.41 -3.35
C CYS A 452 1.13 -12.58 -3.45
N HIS A 453 0.39 -12.83 -2.39
CA HIS A 453 -0.64 -13.84 -2.35
C HIS A 453 -1.87 -13.37 -3.16
N ARG A 454 -2.50 -14.30 -3.87
CA ARG A 454 -3.85 -14.14 -4.44
C ARG A 454 -4.54 -15.49 -4.54
#